data_d47d3c181d10482cbb961efff151f6d5
#
_entry.id   d47d3c181d10482cbb961efff151f6d5
#
_cell.length_a   1.000
_cell.length_b   1.000
_cell.length_c   1.000
_cell.angle_alpha   90.00
_cell.angle_beta   90.00
_cell.angle_gamma   90.00
#
_symmetry.space_group_name_H-M   'P 1'
#
loop_
_entity.id
_entity.type
_entity.pdbx_description
1 polymer ?
#
loop_
_entity_poly.entity_id
_entity_poly.type
_entity_poly.pdbx_seq_one_letter_code
_entity_poly.pdbx_strand_id
1 'polypeptide(L)'
;FSCIKGHTTDTARIKQAARDHGREIKTMSTTPHHLNSPRLDRLGEAIQHVLGQRSILWSNNSKTWGCKGRNLYGYYRIKNELVVMCQGFHNGDLIELIDTLKHEGWHAVQHRCRNGVPYLDDQQIAARLPQRDAINVHNYHPKQRRLESEARVIAKIDDAQWIQLV
;
A
#
# COMPACT_ATOMS: atom_id res chain seq x y z
N PHE A 1 8.65 -6.75 16.51
CA PHE A 1 9.26 -6.16 15.30
C PHE A 1 8.97 -4.68 15.25
N SER A 2 10.01 -3.87 15.24
CA SER A 2 9.88 -2.41 15.20
C SER A 2 10.70 -1.84 14.06
N CYS A 3 10.06 -1.07 13.20
CA CYS A 3 10.71 -0.36 12.10
C CYS A 3 10.78 1.13 12.44
N ILE A 4 11.82 1.51 13.17
CA ILE A 4 12.07 2.92 13.49
C ILE A 4 13.24 3.40 12.63
N LYS A 5 12.95 4.24 11.65
CA LYS A 5 13.96 4.92 10.82
C LYS A 5 13.57 6.39 10.67
N GLY A 6 14.57 7.24 10.42
CA GLY A 6 14.30 8.64 10.09
C GLY A 6 13.42 8.74 8.85
N HIS A 7 12.45 9.62 8.87
CA HIS A 7 11.55 9.85 7.76
C HIS A 7 11.97 11.07 6.94
N THR A 8 11.74 11.01 5.63
CA THR A 8 11.74 12.22 4.80
C THR A 8 10.62 13.13 5.30
N THR A 9 10.84 14.45 5.24
CA THR A 9 9.77 15.39 5.61
C THR A 9 8.59 15.24 4.65
N ASP A 10 7.37 15.45 5.15
CA ASP A 10 6.17 15.40 4.31
C ASP A 10 6.28 16.33 3.10
N THR A 11 6.83 17.54 3.29
CA THR A 11 7.02 18.51 2.21
C THR A 11 7.93 17.97 1.12
N ALA A 12 9.08 17.38 1.48
CA ALA A 12 10.02 16.82 0.52
C ALA A 12 9.39 15.64 -0.24
N ARG A 13 8.66 14.79 0.46
CA ARG A 13 7.95 13.64 -0.11
C ARG A 13 6.90 14.08 -1.12
N ILE A 14 6.06 15.04 -0.76
CA ILE A 14 5.00 15.55 -1.63
C ILE A 14 5.59 16.28 -2.85
N LYS A 15 6.64 17.05 -2.66
CA LYS A 15 7.35 17.71 -3.78
C LYS A 15 7.93 16.67 -4.75
N GLN A 16 8.54 15.60 -4.24
CA GLN A 16 9.08 14.54 -5.09
C GLN A 16 7.96 13.83 -5.84
N ALA A 17 6.86 13.52 -5.16
CA ALA A 17 5.69 12.92 -5.79
C ALA A 17 5.09 13.82 -6.89
N ALA A 18 5.04 15.12 -6.65
CA ALA A 18 4.56 16.08 -7.63
C ALA A 18 5.47 16.16 -8.87
N ARG A 19 6.79 16.04 -8.70
CA ARG A 19 7.72 15.95 -9.82
C ARG A 19 7.50 14.66 -10.62
N ASP A 20 7.27 13.55 -9.94
CA ASP A 20 7.10 12.25 -10.59
C ASP A 20 5.75 12.11 -11.29
N HIS A 21 4.70 12.73 -10.75
CA HIS A 21 3.30 12.57 -11.18
C HIS A 21 2.64 13.85 -11.70
N GLY A 22 3.37 14.95 -11.72
CA GLY A 22 2.83 16.21 -12.15
C GLY A 22 1.81 16.81 -11.17
N ARG A 23 0.84 17.57 -11.72
CA ARG A 23 -0.10 18.34 -10.90
C ARG A 23 -1.16 17.49 -10.19
N GLU A 24 -1.41 16.26 -10.64
CA GLU A 24 -2.52 15.44 -10.15
C GLU A 24 -2.38 15.08 -8.68
N ILE A 25 -1.13 14.83 -8.22
CA ILE A 25 -0.86 14.48 -6.83
C ILE A 25 -1.33 15.57 -5.85
N LYS A 26 -1.32 16.85 -6.27
CA LYS A 26 -1.73 17.97 -5.43
C LYS A 26 -3.24 18.01 -5.15
N THR A 27 -4.03 17.32 -5.96
CA THR A 27 -5.48 17.23 -5.79
C THR A 27 -5.92 16.06 -4.93
N MET A 28 -4.99 15.18 -4.55
CA MET A 28 -5.29 14.04 -3.71
C MET A 28 -5.43 14.46 -2.25
N SER A 29 -6.31 13.78 -1.53
CA SER A 29 -6.52 13.97 -0.11
C SER A 29 -5.62 13.04 0.71
N THR A 30 -5.28 13.45 1.94
CA THR A 30 -4.65 12.58 2.95
C THR A 30 -5.66 11.79 3.76
N THR A 31 -6.95 11.99 3.53
CA THR A 31 -8.05 11.26 4.18
C THR A 31 -8.93 10.60 3.14
N PRO A 32 -9.54 9.44 3.47
CA PRO A 32 -10.48 8.79 2.55
C PRO A 32 -11.66 9.71 2.20
N HIS A 33 -12.11 9.66 0.95
CA HIS A 33 -13.26 10.44 0.49
C HIS A 33 -14.56 9.77 0.95
N HIS A 34 -15.37 10.51 1.70
CA HIS A 34 -16.74 10.11 2.10
C HIS A 34 -16.84 8.76 2.84
N LEU A 35 -15.72 8.27 3.38
CA LEU A 35 -15.70 7.03 4.15
C LEU A 35 -15.25 7.31 5.58
N ASN A 36 -16.14 7.03 6.51
CA ASN A 36 -15.85 7.08 7.95
C ASN A 36 -15.70 5.64 8.44
N SER A 37 -14.47 5.14 8.48
CA SER A 37 -14.17 3.77 8.86
C SER A 37 -13.08 3.71 9.93
N PRO A 38 -13.41 3.27 11.15
CA PRO A 38 -12.40 3.04 12.19
C PRO A 38 -11.33 2.03 11.77
N ARG A 39 -11.66 1.06 10.93
CA ARG A 39 -10.68 0.10 10.40
C ARG A 39 -9.64 0.78 9.51
N LEU A 40 -10.08 1.62 8.57
CA LEU A 40 -9.17 2.39 7.71
C LEU A 40 -8.30 3.32 8.55
N ASP A 41 -8.87 3.96 9.56
CA ASP A 41 -8.13 4.87 10.44
C ASP A 41 -7.02 4.14 11.18
N ARG A 42 -7.31 2.99 11.79
CA ARG A 42 -6.30 2.22 12.54
C ARG A 42 -5.18 1.68 11.63
N LEU A 43 -5.54 1.16 10.47
CA LEU A 43 -4.57 0.67 9.50
C LEU A 43 -3.72 1.82 8.94
N GLY A 44 -4.36 2.94 8.63
CA GLY A 44 -3.69 4.15 8.17
C GLY A 44 -2.71 4.70 9.19
N GLU A 45 -3.07 4.74 10.47
CA GLU A 45 -2.17 5.15 11.55
C GLU A 45 -0.95 4.25 11.65
N ALA A 46 -1.13 2.94 11.53
CA ALA A 46 -0.01 1.98 11.55
C ALA A 46 0.96 2.24 10.38
N ILE A 47 0.45 2.48 9.18
CA ILE A 47 1.27 2.80 8.01
C ILE A 47 2.00 4.14 8.21
N GLN A 48 1.31 5.14 8.73
CA GLN A 48 1.89 6.46 9.01
C GLN A 48 2.98 6.38 10.09
N HIS A 49 2.86 5.46 11.02
CA HIS A 49 3.90 5.22 12.02
C HIS A 49 5.21 4.75 11.36
N VAL A 50 5.12 3.95 10.32
CA VAL A 50 6.27 3.45 9.55
C VAL A 50 6.83 4.51 8.60
N LEU A 51 5.96 5.21 7.89
CA LEU A 51 6.33 6.10 6.78
C LEU A 51 6.29 7.59 7.14
N GLY A 52 5.60 7.97 8.21
CA GLY A 52 5.35 9.37 8.57
C GLY A 52 4.00 9.87 8.11
N GLN A 53 3.65 11.07 8.56
CA GLN A 53 2.39 11.73 8.20
C GLN A 53 2.29 11.95 6.69
N ARG A 54 1.08 12.00 6.18
CA ARG A 54 0.80 12.19 4.75
C ARG A 54 1.44 11.16 3.83
N SER A 55 1.76 9.99 4.36
CA SER A 55 2.30 8.87 3.58
C SER A 55 1.24 8.14 2.75
N ILE A 56 -0.03 8.37 3.05
CA ILE A 56 -1.15 7.81 2.32
C ILE A 56 -1.88 8.92 1.59
N LEU A 57 -2.04 8.77 0.29
CA LEU A 57 -2.77 9.69 -0.55
C LEU A 57 -4.00 8.98 -1.13
N TRP A 58 -5.13 9.66 -1.11
CA TRP A 58 -6.40 9.15 -1.58
C TRP A 58 -6.85 9.90 -2.82
N SER A 59 -7.11 9.17 -3.89
CA SER A 59 -7.67 9.72 -5.11
C SER A 59 -9.09 9.23 -5.32
N ASN A 60 -10.02 10.16 -5.45
CA ASN A 60 -11.41 9.86 -5.83
C ASN A 60 -11.60 9.81 -7.35
N ASN A 61 -10.57 10.11 -8.12
CA ASN A 61 -10.63 10.21 -9.57
C ASN A 61 -9.92 9.01 -10.22
N SER A 62 -10.68 8.15 -10.88
CA SER A 62 -10.13 7.00 -11.62
C SER A 62 -9.20 7.40 -12.77
N LYS A 63 -9.20 8.68 -13.16
CA LYS A 63 -8.31 9.21 -14.20
C LYS A 63 -6.99 9.73 -13.66
N THR A 64 -6.79 9.73 -12.33
CA THR A 64 -5.54 10.13 -11.71
C THR A 64 -4.39 9.25 -12.21
N TRP A 65 -3.25 9.88 -12.46
CA TRP A 65 -2.06 9.18 -12.92
C TRP A 65 -1.67 8.06 -11.95
N GLY A 66 -1.24 6.91 -12.48
CA GLY A 66 -0.95 5.72 -11.67
C GLY A 66 -2.18 4.87 -11.40
N CYS A 67 -3.35 5.48 -11.24
CA CYS A 67 -4.63 4.79 -11.16
C CYS A 67 -5.23 4.58 -12.56
N LYS A 68 -5.02 5.57 -13.44
CA LYS A 68 -5.53 5.57 -14.81
C LYS A 68 -4.79 4.55 -15.67
N GLY A 69 -5.54 3.84 -16.49
CA GLY A 69 -4.99 2.97 -17.53
C GLY A 69 -4.44 1.64 -17.05
N ARG A 70 -4.31 1.44 -15.74
CA ARG A 70 -3.85 0.19 -15.15
C ARG A 70 -4.94 -0.54 -14.36
N ASN A 71 -6.08 0.09 -14.14
CA ASN A 71 -7.15 -0.39 -13.26
C ASN A 71 -6.63 -0.80 -11.88
N LEU A 72 -5.65 -0.07 -11.36
CA LEU A 72 -5.07 -0.32 -10.06
C LEU A 72 -5.98 0.21 -8.96
N TYR A 73 -6.18 -0.57 -7.93
CA TYR A 73 -6.87 -0.15 -6.73
C TYR A 73 -5.99 0.67 -5.79
N GLY A 74 -4.68 0.47 -5.88
CA GLY A 74 -3.68 1.22 -5.16
C GLY A 74 -2.28 0.82 -5.57
N TYR A 75 -1.29 1.56 -5.10
CA TYR A 75 0.12 1.22 -5.34
C TYR A 75 1.01 1.85 -4.27
N TYR A 76 2.19 1.30 -4.09
CA TYR A 76 3.24 1.84 -3.24
C TYR A 76 4.39 2.38 -4.10
N ARG A 77 4.83 3.58 -3.80
CA ARG A 77 5.97 4.24 -4.46
C ARG A 77 7.18 4.18 -3.55
N ILE A 78 8.15 3.34 -3.90
CA ILE A 78 9.38 3.15 -3.13
C ILE A 78 10.17 4.45 -3.04
N LYS A 79 10.30 5.15 -4.17
CA LYS A 79 11.14 6.34 -4.31
C LYS A 79 10.74 7.47 -3.35
N ASN A 80 9.47 7.69 -3.16
CA ASN A 80 8.97 8.77 -2.30
C ASN A 80 8.15 8.27 -1.10
N GLU A 81 8.17 6.98 -0.86
CA GLU A 81 7.56 6.35 0.32
C GLU A 81 6.08 6.73 0.48
N LEU A 82 5.31 6.58 -0.59
CA LEU A 82 3.88 6.91 -0.60
C LEU A 82 3.05 5.67 -0.92
N VAL A 83 1.97 5.52 -0.15
CA VAL A 83 0.86 4.62 -0.50
C VAL A 83 -0.20 5.47 -1.20
N VAL A 84 -0.55 5.11 -2.42
CA VAL A 84 -1.61 5.80 -3.16
C VAL A 84 -2.80 4.86 -3.27
N MET A 85 -3.96 5.33 -2.80
CA MET A 85 -5.22 4.60 -2.86
C MET A 85 -6.08 5.15 -3.98
N CYS A 86 -6.40 4.31 -4.96
CA CYS A 86 -7.20 4.66 -6.12
C CYS A 86 -8.68 4.44 -5.80
N GLN A 87 -9.22 5.23 -4.88
CA GLN A 87 -10.58 5.03 -4.34
C GLN A 87 -11.66 5.08 -5.41
N GLY A 88 -11.44 5.80 -6.51
CA GLY A 88 -12.36 5.86 -7.63
C GLY A 88 -12.64 4.50 -8.29
N PHE A 89 -11.69 3.56 -8.26
CA PHE A 89 -11.88 2.21 -8.79
C PHE A 89 -12.58 1.27 -7.82
N HIS A 90 -12.56 1.58 -6.54
CA HIS A 90 -13.23 0.76 -5.52
C HIS A 90 -14.72 1.07 -5.41
N ASN A 91 -15.16 2.18 -5.97
CA ASN A 91 -16.56 2.63 -5.94
C ASN A 91 -17.16 2.59 -4.51
N GLY A 92 -16.34 2.92 -3.50
CA GLY A 92 -16.75 2.92 -2.11
C GLY A 92 -16.83 1.55 -1.44
N ASP A 93 -16.34 0.48 -2.08
CA ASP A 93 -16.27 -0.85 -1.46
C ASP A 93 -15.23 -0.85 -0.33
N LEU A 94 -15.72 -0.80 0.90
CA LEU A 94 -14.88 -0.71 2.09
C LEU A 94 -13.99 -1.95 2.29
N ILE A 95 -14.52 -3.14 2.02
CA ILE A 95 -13.76 -4.40 2.19
C ILE A 95 -12.58 -4.41 1.24
N GLU A 96 -12.80 -4.02 0.00
CA GLU A 96 -11.75 -3.97 -1.03
C GLU A 96 -10.71 -2.89 -0.73
N LEU A 97 -11.16 -1.71 -0.24
CA LEU A 97 -10.25 -0.65 0.19
C LEU A 97 -9.36 -1.11 1.35
N ILE A 98 -9.92 -1.81 2.32
CA ILE A 98 -9.14 -2.35 3.45
C ILE A 98 -8.11 -3.37 2.97
N ASP A 99 -8.50 -4.29 2.11
CA ASP A 99 -7.59 -5.28 1.53
C ASP A 99 -6.44 -4.60 0.77
N THR A 100 -6.75 -3.62 -0.05
CA THR A 100 -5.76 -2.85 -0.80
C THR A 100 -4.83 -2.06 0.12
N LEU A 101 -5.38 -1.41 1.14
CA LEU A 101 -4.57 -0.64 2.10
C LEU A 101 -3.58 -1.54 2.85
N LYS A 102 -4.01 -2.73 3.26
CA LYS A 102 -3.15 -3.72 3.92
C LYS A 102 -2.07 -4.23 2.96
N HIS A 103 -2.42 -4.48 1.71
CA HIS A 103 -1.49 -4.92 0.67
C HIS A 103 -0.40 -3.88 0.39
N GLU A 104 -0.81 -2.67 0.07
CA GLU A 104 0.13 -1.59 -0.28
C GLU A 104 0.92 -1.11 0.95
N GLY A 105 0.28 -1.07 2.11
CA GLY A 105 0.95 -0.78 3.36
C GLY A 105 2.01 -1.83 3.71
N TRP A 106 1.79 -3.10 3.34
CA TRP A 106 2.80 -4.15 3.55
C TRP A 106 4.01 -3.95 2.64
N HIS A 107 3.83 -3.49 1.41
CA HIS A 107 4.96 -3.09 0.57
C HIS A 107 5.81 -2.00 1.22
N ALA A 108 5.17 -1.06 1.91
CA ALA A 108 5.89 -0.05 2.68
C ALA A 108 6.78 -0.69 3.76
N VAL A 109 6.26 -1.67 4.49
CA VAL A 109 7.02 -2.42 5.50
C VAL A 109 8.17 -3.20 4.86
N GLN A 110 7.92 -3.90 3.77
CA GLN A 110 8.95 -4.66 3.05
C GLN A 110 10.13 -3.78 2.63
N HIS A 111 9.85 -2.62 2.07
CA HIS A 111 10.89 -1.75 1.54
C HIS A 111 11.51 -0.87 2.62
N ARG A 112 10.72 -0.35 3.52
CA ARG A 112 11.20 0.57 4.57
C ARG A 112 11.93 -0.16 5.68
N CYS A 113 11.40 -1.29 6.10
CA CYS A 113 11.87 -2.00 7.30
C CYS A 113 12.76 -3.19 7.00
N ARG A 114 12.66 -3.77 5.81
CA ARG A 114 13.33 -5.02 5.47
C ARG A 114 14.17 -4.94 4.19
N ASN A 115 14.40 -3.76 3.67
CA ASN A 115 15.21 -3.52 2.46
C ASN A 115 14.73 -4.35 1.25
N GLY A 116 13.43 -4.56 1.12
CA GLY A 116 12.87 -5.34 0.00
C GLY A 116 13.01 -6.86 0.16
N VAL A 117 13.26 -7.34 1.36
CA VAL A 117 13.34 -8.78 1.65
C VAL A 117 12.00 -9.22 2.27
N PRO A 118 11.36 -10.30 1.77
CA PRO A 118 10.15 -10.82 2.36
C PRO A 118 10.32 -11.23 3.83
N TYR A 119 9.27 -11.05 4.62
CA TYR A 119 9.20 -11.48 6.01
C TYR A 119 8.97 -12.99 6.12
N LEU A 120 8.12 -13.54 5.23
CA LEU A 120 7.80 -14.97 5.18
C LEU A 120 8.76 -15.69 4.23
N ASP A 121 9.05 -16.97 4.52
CA ASP A 121 9.77 -17.82 3.58
C ASP A 121 8.83 -18.35 2.47
N ASP A 122 9.40 -18.98 1.45
CA ASP A 122 8.64 -19.47 0.31
C ASP A 122 7.60 -20.52 0.70
N GLN A 123 7.91 -21.36 1.67
CA GLN A 123 7.01 -22.41 2.16
C GLN A 123 5.82 -21.81 2.88
N GLN A 124 6.03 -20.81 3.73
CA GLN A 124 4.96 -20.09 4.42
C GLN A 124 4.05 -19.35 3.44
N ILE A 125 4.62 -18.75 2.42
CA ILE A 125 3.85 -18.07 1.37
C ILE A 125 3.01 -19.09 0.60
N ALA A 126 3.63 -20.18 0.12
CA ALA A 126 2.96 -21.20 -0.67
C ALA A 126 1.79 -21.85 0.09
N ALA A 127 1.97 -22.07 1.40
CA ALA A 127 0.94 -22.67 2.23
C ALA A 127 -0.32 -21.80 2.40
N ARG A 128 -0.22 -20.49 2.18
CA ARG A 128 -1.29 -19.53 2.46
C ARG A 128 -1.80 -18.77 1.23
N LEU A 129 -1.05 -18.81 0.14
CA LEU A 129 -1.42 -18.07 -1.07
C LEU A 129 -2.54 -18.81 -1.81
N PRO A 130 -3.73 -18.19 -2.00
CA PRO A 130 -4.80 -18.79 -2.80
C PRO A 130 -4.34 -19.06 -4.24
N GLN A 131 -4.83 -20.11 -4.85
CA GLN A 131 -4.46 -20.49 -6.22
C GLN A 131 -4.69 -19.36 -7.23
N ARG A 132 -5.79 -18.65 -7.10
CA ARG A 132 -6.10 -17.49 -7.96
C ARG A 132 -5.02 -16.42 -7.87
N ASP A 133 -4.53 -16.14 -6.66
CA ASP A 133 -3.47 -15.16 -6.45
C ASP A 133 -2.13 -15.67 -6.99
N ALA A 134 -1.84 -16.95 -6.82
CA ALA A 134 -0.63 -17.56 -7.37
C ALA A 134 -0.55 -17.41 -8.90
N ILE A 135 -1.68 -17.61 -9.59
CA ILE A 135 -1.78 -17.40 -11.04
C ILE A 135 -1.52 -15.93 -11.40
N ASN A 136 -2.14 -15.01 -10.69
CA ASN A 136 -2.00 -13.58 -10.96
C ASN A 136 -0.59 -13.07 -10.73
N VAL A 137 0.11 -13.59 -9.73
CA VAL A 137 1.49 -13.18 -9.39
C VAL A 137 2.47 -13.54 -10.49
N HIS A 138 2.21 -14.55 -11.31
CA HIS A 138 3.07 -14.89 -12.45
C HIS A 138 3.22 -13.77 -13.48
N ASN A 139 2.31 -12.81 -13.50
CA ASN A 139 2.38 -11.64 -14.38
C ASN A 139 3.43 -10.61 -13.94
N TYR A 140 3.94 -10.72 -12.71
CA TYR A 140 4.97 -9.83 -12.20
C TYR A 140 6.37 -10.32 -12.57
N HIS A 141 7.32 -9.38 -12.59
CA HIS A 141 8.73 -9.73 -12.76
C HIS A 141 9.17 -10.72 -11.66
N PRO A 142 9.99 -11.75 -11.98
CA PRO A 142 10.38 -12.76 -10.99
C PRO A 142 10.91 -12.21 -9.66
N LYS A 143 11.66 -11.11 -9.70
CA LYS A 143 12.17 -10.46 -8.48
C LYS A 143 11.09 -9.85 -7.60
N GLN A 144 9.92 -9.55 -8.16
CA GLN A 144 8.81 -8.95 -7.44
C GLN A 144 7.78 -9.97 -6.98
N ARG A 145 7.82 -11.19 -7.53
CA ARG A 145 6.80 -12.22 -7.24
C ARG A 145 6.71 -12.58 -5.77
N ARG A 146 7.84 -12.72 -5.10
CA ARG A 146 7.87 -13.05 -3.67
C ARG A 146 7.26 -11.93 -2.82
N LEU A 147 7.63 -10.69 -3.11
CA LEU A 147 7.09 -9.52 -2.41
C LEU A 147 5.59 -9.39 -2.63
N GLU A 148 5.13 -9.56 -3.88
CA GLU A 148 3.70 -9.52 -4.21
C GLU A 148 2.93 -10.67 -3.56
N SER A 149 3.47 -11.88 -3.61
CA SER A 149 2.85 -13.05 -2.99
C SER A 149 2.70 -12.87 -1.49
N GLU A 150 3.75 -12.41 -0.82
CA GLU A 150 3.70 -12.12 0.61
C GLU A 150 2.67 -11.03 0.93
N ALA A 151 2.64 -9.95 0.17
CA ALA A 151 1.69 -8.86 0.40
C ALA A 151 0.24 -9.35 0.27
N ARG A 152 -0.04 -10.24 -0.67
CA ARG A 152 -1.38 -10.85 -0.82
C ARG A 152 -1.74 -11.74 0.35
N VAL A 153 -0.79 -12.54 0.84
CA VAL A 153 -1.00 -13.39 2.02
C VAL A 153 -1.26 -12.55 3.26
N ILE A 154 -0.40 -11.55 3.50
CA ILE A 154 -0.49 -10.70 4.68
C ILE A 154 -1.75 -9.84 4.67
N ALA A 155 -2.22 -9.40 3.52
CA ALA A 155 -3.47 -8.62 3.43
C ALA A 155 -4.70 -9.43 3.90
N LYS A 156 -4.63 -10.75 3.96
CA LYS A 156 -5.74 -11.62 4.38
C LYS A 156 -5.79 -11.92 5.87
N ILE A 157 -4.76 -11.61 6.64
CA ILE A 157 -4.80 -11.78 8.10
C ILE A 157 -5.69 -10.71 8.72
N ASP A 158 -6.12 -10.91 9.97
CA ASP A 158 -6.98 -9.91 10.61
C ASP A 158 -6.22 -8.60 10.90
N ASP A 159 -6.97 -7.53 11.07
CA ASP A 159 -6.39 -6.18 11.22
C ASP A 159 -5.48 -6.07 12.44
N ALA A 160 -5.85 -6.67 13.57
CA ALA A 160 -5.04 -6.61 14.79
C ALA A 160 -3.69 -7.30 14.60
N GLN A 161 -3.68 -8.47 13.98
CA GLN A 161 -2.45 -9.20 13.66
C GLN A 161 -1.60 -8.40 12.66
N TRP A 162 -2.22 -7.81 11.64
CA TRP A 162 -1.53 -7.00 10.66
C TRP A 162 -0.85 -5.80 11.32
N ILE A 163 -1.55 -5.10 12.20
CA ILE A 163 -1.02 -3.94 12.93
C ILE A 163 0.15 -4.36 13.84
N GLN A 164 0.08 -5.53 14.47
CA GLN A 164 1.18 -6.04 15.30
C GLN A 164 2.45 -6.31 14.50
N LEU A 165 2.32 -6.73 13.23
CA LEU A 165 3.47 -6.99 12.36
C LEU A 165 4.13 -5.70 11.87
N VAL A 166 3.42 -4.62 11.87
CA VAL A 166 3.91 -3.29 11.47
C VAL A 166 4.56 -2.59 12.65
#